data_a58f2e7a0aa77d92a57604b8c95bda7b
#
_entry.id   a58f2e7a0aa77d92a57604b8c95bda7b
#
_cell.length_a   1.000
_cell.length_b   1.000
_cell.length_c   1.000
_cell.angle_alpha   90.00
_cell.angle_beta   90.00
_cell.angle_gamma   90.00
#
_symmetry.space_group_name_H-M   'P 1'
#
loop_
_entity.id
_entity.type
_entity.pdbx_description
1 polymer ?
#
loop_
_entity_poly.entity_id
_entity_poly.type
_entity_poly.pdbx_seq_one_letter_code
_entity_poly.pdbx_strand_id
1 'polypeptide(L)' 'VQMEEYDTAAKVFEAAAKSGNDLIAPMSLMKAGKVYLELGNNAAAKKAFETVKAQYPTSAEAQDADKYIAIAE' A
#
# COMPACT_ATOMS: atom_id res chain seq x y z
N VAL A 1 7.49 -18.11 9.72
CA VAL A 1 6.55 -17.10 9.43
C VAL A 1 5.81 -17.36 8.16
N GLN A 2 4.70 -16.84 8.14
CA GLN A 2 3.67 -17.10 7.16
C GLN A 2 3.75 -16.09 6.04
N MET A 3 4.76 -16.18 5.21
CA MET A 3 4.91 -15.26 4.08
C MET A 3 3.74 -15.33 3.13
N GLU A 4 3.14 -16.52 2.99
CA GLU A 4 1.95 -16.68 2.17
C GLU A 4 0.78 -15.89 2.74
N GLU A 5 0.67 -15.81 4.08
CA GLU A 5 -0.38 -15.04 4.72
C GLU A 5 -0.19 -13.55 4.49
N TYR A 6 1.03 -13.07 4.54
CA TYR A 6 1.32 -11.67 4.25
C TYR A 6 1.02 -11.33 2.80
N ASP A 7 1.42 -12.20 1.86
CA ASP A 7 1.14 -11.97 0.45
C ASP A 7 -0.37 -11.94 0.20
N THR A 8 -1.10 -12.87 0.81
CA THR A 8 -2.56 -12.90 0.70
C THR A 8 -3.17 -11.64 1.28
N ALA A 9 -2.69 -11.20 2.45
CA ALA A 9 -3.20 -9.99 3.09
C ALA A 9 -2.99 -8.77 2.19
N ALA A 10 -1.81 -8.64 1.59
CA ALA A 10 -1.53 -7.54 0.68
C ALA A 10 -2.49 -7.53 -0.50
N LYS A 11 -2.76 -8.70 -1.07
CA LYS A 11 -3.69 -8.81 -2.21
C LYS A 11 -5.11 -8.45 -1.80
N VAL A 12 -5.53 -8.83 -0.59
CA VAL A 12 -6.84 -8.46 -0.07
C VAL A 12 -6.95 -6.95 0.09
N PHE A 13 -5.92 -6.31 0.62
CA PHE A 13 -5.91 -4.86 0.76
C PHE A 13 -5.95 -4.17 -0.60
N GLU A 14 -5.23 -4.69 -1.58
CA GLU A 14 -5.28 -4.14 -2.93
C GLU A 14 -6.66 -4.29 -3.56
N ALA A 15 -7.31 -5.43 -3.35
CA ALA A 15 -8.67 -5.66 -3.84
C ALA A 15 -9.65 -4.70 -3.17
N ALA A 16 -9.52 -4.48 -1.87
CA ALA A 16 -10.34 -3.51 -1.16
C ALA A 16 -10.18 -2.11 -1.73
N ALA A 17 -8.96 -1.75 -2.09
CA ALA A 17 -8.66 -0.44 -2.68
C ALA A 17 -9.36 -0.27 -4.02
N LYS A 18 -9.55 -1.37 -4.76
CA LYS A 18 -10.20 -1.32 -6.07
C LYS A 18 -11.73 -1.25 -5.99
N SER A 19 -12.29 -1.34 -4.80
CA SER A 19 -13.74 -1.31 -4.62
C SER A 19 -14.37 0.03 -4.96
N GLY A 20 -13.56 1.07 -5.15
CA GLY A 20 -14.04 2.39 -5.50
C GLY A 20 -14.41 3.28 -4.33
N ASN A 21 -14.13 2.86 -3.12
CA ASN A 21 -14.40 3.66 -1.92
C ASN A 21 -13.17 4.52 -1.61
N ASP A 22 -13.27 5.81 -1.92
CA ASP A 22 -12.14 6.74 -1.78
C ASP A 22 -11.69 6.97 -0.35
N LEU A 23 -12.53 6.66 0.63
CA LEU A 23 -12.12 6.75 2.03
C LEU A 23 -11.27 5.55 2.45
N ILE A 24 -11.59 4.38 1.92
CA ILE A 24 -10.95 3.13 2.30
C ILE A 24 -9.74 2.84 1.42
N ALA A 25 -9.82 3.19 0.14
CA ALA A 25 -8.81 2.82 -0.84
C ALA A 25 -7.39 3.27 -0.46
N PRO A 26 -7.14 4.55 -0.09
CA PRO A 26 -5.78 4.93 0.27
C PRO A 26 -5.29 4.22 1.53
N MET A 27 -6.17 4.00 2.50
CA MET A 27 -5.82 3.28 3.71
C MET A 27 -5.43 1.84 3.39
N SER A 28 -6.21 1.17 2.54
CA SER A 28 -5.95 -0.21 2.15
C SER A 28 -4.65 -0.32 1.36
N LEU A 29 -4.38 0.63 0.47
CA LEU A 29 -3.12 0.66 -0.29
C LEU A 29 -1.92 0.84 0.62
N MET A 30 -2.04 1.70 1.63
CA MET A 30 -0.96 1.90 2.60
C MET A 30 -0.70 0.61 3.38
N LYS A 31 -1.74 -0.09 3.78
CA LYS A 31 -1.59 -1.36 4.50
C LYS A 31 -0.93 -2.40 3.60
N ALA A 32 -1.34 -2.49 2.34
CA ALA A 32 -0.73 -3.41 1.39
C ALA A 32 0.77 -3.10 1.23
N GLY A 33 1.11 -1.83 1.08
CA GLY A 33 2.50 -1.42 0.96
C GLY A 33 3.33 -1.82 2.17
N LYS A 34 2.79 -1.63 3.37
CA LYS A 34 3.48 -2.01 4.59
C LYS A 34 3.69 -3.52 4.68
N VAL A 35 2.71 -4.30 4.26
CA VAL A 35 2.83 -5.76 4.23
C VAL A 35 3.92 -6.17 3.25
N TYR A 36 3.97 -5.55 2.07
CA TYR A 36 5.04 -5.83 1.12
C TYR A 36 6.42 -5.49 1.67
N LEU A 37 6.54 -4.42 2.45
CA LEU A 37 7.81 -4.10 3.12
C LEU A 37 8.22 -5.21 4.07
N GLU A 38 7.27 -5.76 4.83
CA GLU A 38 7.54 -6.86 5.74
C GLU A 38 8.03 -8.11 5.00
N LEU A 39 7.51 -8.32 3.78
CA LEU A 39 7.92 -9.43 2.93
C LEU A 39 9.27 -9.19 2.24
N GLY A 40 9.80 -7.98 2.33
CA GLY A 40 10.99 -7.61 1.59
C GLY A 40 10.74 -7.31 0.12
N ASN A 41 9.47 -7.20 -0.27
CA ASN A 41 9.10 -6.89 -1.65
C ASN A 41 8.97 -5.38 -1.83
N ASN A 42 10.13 -4.72 -1.87
CA ASN A 42 10.18 -3.26 -1.91
C ASN A 42 9.58 -2.68 -3.19
N ALA A 43 9.70 -3.38 -4.30
CA ALA A 43 9.16 -2.91 -5.57
C ALA A 43 7.63 -2.82 -5.51
N ALA A 44 6.97 -3.84 -4.98
CA ALA A 44 5.52 -3.84 -4.83
C ALA A 44 5.07 -2.81 -3.79
N ALA A 45 5.81 -2.67 -2.70
CA ALA A 45 5.52 -1.68 -1.67
C ALA A 45 5.56 -0.27 -2.26
N LYS A 46 6.62 0.05 -2.98
CA LYS A 46 6.79 1.35 -3.61
C LYS A 46 5.64 1.63 -4.56
N LYS A 47 5.25 0.65 -5.35
CA LYS A 47 4.14 0.81 -6.30
C LYS A 47 2.84 1.13 -5.59
N ALA A 48 2.55 0.45 -4.47
CA ALA A 48 1.35 0.71 -3.70
C ALA A 48 1.33 2.14 -3.16
N PHE A 49 2.44 2.58 -2.60
CA PHE A 49 2.54 3.94 -2.07
C PHE A 49 2.45 4.99 -3.17
N GLU A 50 3.07 4.75 -4.32
CA GLU A 50 2.99 5.66 -5.45
C GLU A 50 1.56 5.77 -5.97
N THR A 51 0.81 4.69 -5.95
CA THR A 51 -0.60 4.70 -6.34
C THR A 51 -1.41 5.61 -5.42
N VAL A 52 -1.14 5.57 -4.12
CA VAL A 52 -1.81 6.47 -3.16
C VAL A 52 -1.53 7.92 -3.54
N LYS A 53 -0.30 8.27 -3.83
CA LYS A 53 0.05 9.64 -4.20
C LYS A 53 -0.59 10.07 -5.52
N ALA A 54 -0.65 9.16 -6.48
CA ALA A 54 -1.15 9.48 -7.80
C ALA A 54 -2.68 9.62 -7.83
N GLN A 55 -3.37 8.72 -7.16
CA GLN A 55 -4.83 8.64 -7.23
C GLN A 55 -5.54 9.33 -6.07
N TYR A 56 -4.89 9.46 -4.93
CA TYR A 56 -5.49 10.05 -3.74
C TYR A 56 -4.58 11.10 -3.12
N PRO A 57 -4.15 12.11 -3.92
CA PRO A 57 -3.12 13.06 -3.46
C PRO A 57 -3.57 13.94 -2.30
N THR A 58 -4.87 14.09 -2.09
CA THR A 58 -5.40 14.92 -1.01
C THR A 58 -5.62 14.14 0.29
N SER A 59 -5.39 12.83 0.28
CA SER A 59 -5.58 12.01 1.47
C SER A 59 -4.43 12.20 2.45
N ALA A 60 -4.70 11.96 3.73
CA ALA A 60 -3.65 11.97 4.74
C ALA A 60 -2.61 10.90 4.45
N GLU A 61 -3.06 9.77 3.90
CA GLU A 61 -2.17 8.67 3.54
C GLU A 61 -1.15 9.08 2.48
N ALA A 62 -1.53 9.96 1.56
CA ALA A 62 -0.60 10.42 0.52
C ALA A 62 0.61 11.15 1.11
N GLN A 63 0.41 11.86 2.21
CA GLN A 63 1.51 12.55 2.89
C GLN A 63 2.49 11.55 3.50
N ASP A 64 1.98 10.47 4.06
CA ASP A 64 2.81 9.41 4.61
C ASP A 64 3.46 8.56 3.53
N ALA A 65 2.83 8.47 2.36
CA ALA A 65 3.32 7.64 1.26
C ALA A 65 4.74 8.02 0.84
N ASP A 66 5.07 9.30 0.79
CA ASP A 66 6.42 9.75 0.45
C ASP A 66 7.46 9.15 1.39
N LYS A 67 7.16 9.15 2.67
CA LYS A 67 8.05 8.60 3.68
C LYS A 67 8.30 7.11 3.45
N TYR A 68 7.23 6.37 3.18
CA TYR A 68 7.35 4.94 2.95
C TYR A 68 8.00 4.62 1.61
N ILE A 69 7.79 5.44 0.58
CA ILE A 69 8.48 5.27 -0.69
C ILE A 69 9.98 5.37 -0.48
N ALA A 70 10.43 6.33 0.30
CA ALA A 70 11.85 6.47 0.63
C ALA A 70 12.38 5.23 1.35
N ILE A 71 11.60 4.64 2.24
CA ILE A 71 11.98 3.41 2.94
C ILE A 71 12.07 2.25 1.95
N ALA A 72 11.16 2.18 0.98
CA ALA A 72 11.12 1.09 0.01
C ALA A 72 12.24 1.16 -1.04
N GLU A 73 12.83 2.31 -1.21
CA GLU A 73 13.96 2.45 -2.13
C GLU A 73 15.22 1.82 -1.53
#